data_7ac4211929ca5ecf459edf8860348430
#
_entry.id   7ac4211929ca5ecf459edf8860348430
#
_cell.length_a   1.000
_cell.length_b   1.000
_cell.length_c   1.000
_cell.angle_alpha   90.00
_cell.angle_beta   90.00
_cell.angle_gamma   90.00
#
_symmetry.space_group_name_H-M   'P 1'
#
loop_
_entity.id
_entity.type
_entity.pdbx_description
1 polymer ?
#
loop_
_entity_poly.entity_id
_entity_poly.type
_entity_poly.pdbx_seq_one_letter_code
_entity_poly.pdbx_strand_id
1 'polypeptide(L)'
;IIKHLMEITGHRDHDLLNISVISALSELTHASRARVLDILQVGEKVFVKAQITIDHGKLAASEEHLVHLIPEVPIEQFPQLAAGLNQHQNVIEYVAENGDRSVWLPIWMNEKVNVCLEIFNPASFTDNTKEVMSGILVVYRNFQNLLDYSERDSLTGLLNRKTFDDNFSKILRTSVQKQLSEEVEQPDVERRRDDKEKQHWLAVLDIDHFKRVNDTFGHLYGDEVLILVANLMRSSFRPSDKLFRFGGEEFVILLRS
;
A
#
# COMPACT_ATOMS: atom_id res chain seq x y z
N ILE A 1 3.59 3.99 24.52
CA ILE A 1 4.49 4.55 23.47
C ILE A 1 5.59 3.55 23.13
N ILE A 2 6.45 3.15 24.10
CA ILE A 2 7.57 2.21 23.84
C ILE A 2 7.06 0.90 23.23
N LYS A 3 5.96 0.32 23.75
CA LYS A 3 5.33 -0.88 23.21
C LYS A 3 4.97 -0.70 21.73
N HIS A 4 4.31 0.39 21.36
CA HIS A 4 3.93 0.67 19.97
C HIS A 4 5.14 0.85 19.06
N LEU A 5 6.18 1.54 19.52
CA LEU A 5 7.42 1.68 18.76
C LEU A 5 8.10 0.32 18.54
N MET A 6 8.10 -0.57 19.53
CA MET A 6 8.61 -1.94 19.36
C MET A 6 7.79 -2.74 18.36
N GLU A 7 6.46 -2.62 18.39
CA GLU A 7 5.58 -3.27 17.43
C GLU A 7 5.84 -2.74 16.00
N ILE A 8 5.86 -1.42 15.81
CA ILE A 8 6.16 -0.77 14.52
C ILE A 8 7.52 -1.25 13.97
N THR A 9 8.56 -1.32 14.81
CA THR A 9 9.90 -1.69 14.37
C THR A 9 10.11 -3.20 14.20
N GLY A 10 9.19 -4.02 14.69
CA GLY A 10 9.25 -5.49 14.59
C GLY A 10 8.67 -6.04 13.29
N HIS A 11 7.89 -5.27 12.57
CA HIS A 11 7.20 -5.74 11.36
C HIS A 11 8.08 -5.68 10.11
N ARG A 12 7.89 -6.66 9.23
CA ARG A 12 8.55 -6.75 7.91
C ARG A 12 7.52 -6.76 6.76
N ASP A 13 6.32 -6.29 7.03
CA ASP A 13 5.19 -6.29 6.11
C ASP A 13 4.47 -4.95 6.26
N HIS A 14 4.12 -4.32 5.13
CA HIS A 14 3.46 -3.02 5.10
C HIS A 14 2.10 -3.02 5.81
N ASP A 15 1.31 -4.11 5.68
CA ASP A 15 -0.02 -4.19 6.27
C ASP A 15 0.07 -4.22 7.80
N LEU A 16 1.00 -5.02 8.36
CA LEU A 16 1.25 -5.07 9.80
C LEU A 16 1.81 -3.75 10.35
N LEU A 17 2.70 -3.12 9.59
CA LEU A 17 3.24 -1.80 9.93
C LEU A 17 2.12 -0.75 9.97
N ASN A 18 1.23 -0.76 8.98
CA ASN A 18 0.08 0.13 8.87
C ASN A 18 -0.90 -0.07 10.04
N ILE A 19 -1.22 -1.33 10.37
CA ILE A 19 -2.07 -1.66 11.54
C ILE A 19 -1.45 -1.12 12.83
N SER A 20 -0.15 -1.33 13.02
CA SER A 20 0.53 -0.92 14.26
C SER A 20 0.57 0.60 14.42
N VAL A 21 0.86 1.36 13.36
CA VAL A 21 0.89 2.82 13.46
C VAL A 21 -0.49 3.40 13.70
N ILE A 22 -1.53 2.90 12.99
CA ILE A 22 -2.86 3.45 13.16
C ILE A 22 -3.48 3.07 14.51
N SER A 23 -3.13 1.89 15.05
CA SER A 23 -3.49 1.49 16.42
C SER A 23 -2.86 2.40 17.46
N ALA A 24 -1.55 2.68 17.30
CA ALA A 24 -0.81 3.57 18.19
C ALA A 24 -1.39 4.99 18.20
N LEU A 25 -1.72 5.52 17.02
CA LEU A 25 -2.33 6.86 16.89
C LEU A 25 -3.74 6.90 17.45
N SER A 26 -4.56 5.88 17.21
CA SER A 26 -5.91 5.76 17.76
C SER A 26 -5.91 5.73 19.29
N GLU A 27 -5.03 4.92 19.89
CA GLU A 27 -4.88 4.82 21.35
C GLU A 27 -4.35 6.12 21.96
N LEU A 28 -3.32 6.72 21.36
CA LEU A 28 -2.71 7.96 21.84
C LEU A 28 -3.69 9.14 21.83
N THR A 29 -4.54 9.22 20.83
CA THR A 29 -5.48 10.34 20.63
C THR A 29 -6.87 10.06 21.15
N HIS A 30 -7.16 8.84 21.58
CA HIS A 30 -8.51 8.35 21.92
C HIS A 30 -9.54 8.70 20.84
N ALA A 31 -9.13 8.54 19.57
CA ALA A 31 -9.97 8.83 18.42
C ALA A 31 -11.14 7.86 18.32
N SER A 32 -12.30 8.34 17.87
CA SER A 32 -13.45 7.47 17.60
C SER A 32 -13.20 6.55 16.42
N ARG A 33 -12.44 7.02 15.42
CA ARG A 33 -12.03 6.24 14.24
C ARG A 33 -10.65 6.68 13.78
N ALA A 34 -9.87 5.72 13.28
CA ALA A 34 -8.59 5.98 12.63
C ALA A 34 -8.45 5.12 11.38
N ARG A 35 -7.91 5.66 10.29
CA ARG A 35 -7.79 4.99 8.99
C ARG A 35 -6.41 5.18 8.37
N VAL A 36 -5.96 4.16 7.65
CA VAL A 36 -4.90 4.29 6.65
C VAL A 36 -5.57 4.47 5.30
N LEU A 37 -5.26 5.54 4.62
CA LEU A 37 -5.81 5.91 3.32
C LEU A 37 -4.71 5.83 2.26
N ASP A 38 -4.96 5.07 1.19
CA ASP A 38 -4.15 5.13 -0.01
C ASP A 38 -4.55 6.35 -0.85
N ILE A 39 -3.57 7.09 -1.31
CA ILE A 39 -3.74 8.20 -2.26
C ILE A 39 -3.26 7.70 -3.62
N LEU A 40 -4.20 7.45 -4.51
CA LEU A 40 -3.97 6.82 -5.81
C LEU A 40 -4.09 7.86 -6.92
N GLN A 41 -3.06 8.00 -7.72
CA GLN A 41 -3.10 8.84 -8.91
C GLN A 41 -3.32 8.00 -10.16
N VAL A 42 -4.41 8.26 -10.88
CA VAL A 42 -4.75 7.60 -12.15
C VAL A 42 -4.90 8.68 -13.22
N GLY A 43 -3.87 8.86 -14.04
CA GLY A 43 -3.77 9.98 -14.97
C GLY A 43 -3.72 11.31 -14.23
N GLU A 44 -4.65 12.23 -14.54
CA GLU A 44 -4.79 13.52 -13.86
C GLU A 44 -5.69 13.48 -12.61
N LYS A 45 -6.34 12.34 -12.35
CA LYS A 45 -7.29 12.20 -11.23
C LYS A 45 -6.62 11.57 -10.03
N VAL A 46 -7.01 12.03 -8.85
CA VAL A 46 -6.55 11.50 -7.57
C VAL A 46 -7.73 10.86 -6.85
N PHE A 47 -7.52 9.67 -6.32
CA PHE A 47 -8.51 8.92 -5.56
C PHE A 47 -8.00 8.62 -4.17
N VAL A 48 -8.92 8.51 -3.22
CA VAL A 48 -8.67 8.14 -1.83
C VAL A 48 -9.36 6.80 -1.58
N LYS A 49 -8.62 5.84 -1.02
CA LYS A 49 -9.14 4.53 -0.67
C LYS A 49 -8.75 4.17 0.76
N ALA A 50 -9.71 3.80 1.58
CA ALA A 50 -9.41 3.29 2.91
C ALA A 50 -8.83 1.86 2.81
N GLN A 51 -7.60 1.67 3.30
CA GLN A 51 -6.92 0.38 3.34
C GLN A 51 -7.21 -0.34 4.65
N ILE A 52 -7.10 0.38 5.76
CA ILE A 52 -7.28 -0.15 7.11
C ILE A 52 -8.15 0.84 7.88
N THR A 53 -9.08 0.32 8.67
CA THR A 53 -9.93 1.13 9.55
C THR A 53 -9.94 0.53 10.95
N ILE A 54 -9.70 1.37 11.95
CA ILE A 54 -9.93 1.09 13.36
C ILE A 54 -11.11 1.96 13.79
N ASP A 55 -12.15 1.34 14.29
CA ASP A 55 -13.34 2.01 14.80
C ASP A 55 -13.53 1.66 16.27
N HIS A 56 -13.60 2.70 17.14
CA HIS A 56 -13.68 2.55 18.59
C HIS A 56 -12.66 1.55 19.16
N GLY A 57 -11.41 1.62 18.69
CA GLY A 57 -10.30 0.77 19.14
C GLY A 57 -10.34 -0.68 18.63
N LYS A 58 -11.28 -1.02 17.74
CA LYS A 58 -11.36 -2.34 17.11
C LYS A 58 -11.00 -2.23 15.64
N LEU A 59 -10.14 -3.13 15.18
CA LEU A 59 -9.89 -3.29 13.76
C LEU A 59 -11.23 -3.65 13.11
N ALA A 60 -11.77 -2.76 12.28
CA ALA A 60 -12.90 -3.10 11.44
C ALA A 60 -12.42 -4.22 10.52
N ALA A 61 -13.08 -5.39 10.60
CA ALA A 61 -12.67 -6.56 9.86
C ALA A 61 -12.48 -6.19 8.39
N SER A 62 -11.25 -5.92 8.01
CA SER A 62 -10.86 -6.04 6.63
C SER A 62 -10.70 -7.54 6.41
N GLU A 63 -11.82 -8.24 6.14
CA GLU A 63 -11.70 -9.48 5.42
C GLU A 63 -10.85 -9.14 4.20
N GLU A 64 -9.71 -9.77 4.02
CA GLU A 64 -8.81 -9.56 2.86
C GLU A 64 -9.59 -9.63 1.53
N HIS A 65 -10.77 -10.24 1.55
CA HIS A 65 -11.73 -10.35 0.47
C HIS A 65 -12.56 -9.08 0.24
N LEU A 66 -12.74 -8.20 1.25
CA LEU A 66 -13.57 -6.99 1.15
C LEU A 66 -12.76 -5.71 0.87
N VAL A 67 -11.44 -5.73 1.01
CA VAL A 67 -10.57 -4.56 0.68
C VAL A 67 -10.75 -4.11 -0.78
N HIS A 68 -11.15 -5.03 -1.67
CA HIS A 68 -11.43 -4.71 -3.07
C HIS A 68 -12.83 -4.12 -3.30
N LEU A 69 -13.73 -4.23 -2.31
CA LEU A 69 -15.08 -3.68 -2.37
C LEU A 69 -15.16 -2.28 -1.76
N ILE A 70 -14.10 -1.80 -1.09
CA ILE A 70 -14.06 -0.43 -0.60
C ILE A 70 -13.91 0.48 -1.83
N PRO A 71 -14.89 1.34 -2.13
CA PRO A 71 -14.85 2.18 -3.31
C PRO A 71 -13.70 3.18 -3.22
N GLU A 72 -13.03 3.37 -4.34
CA GLU A 72 -12.12 4.49 -4.53
C GLU A 72 -12.97 5.76 -4.63
N VAL A 73 -12.70 6.72 -3.76
CA VAL A 73 -13.45 7.97 -3.67
C VAL A 73 -12.60 9.09 -4.28
N PRO A 74 -13.12 9.85 -5.25
CA PRO A 74 -12.40 11.01 -5.79
C PRO A 74 -12.00 11.99 -4.69
N ILE A 75 -10.78 12.54 -4.75
CA ILE A 75 -10.24 13.44 -3.73
C ILE A 75 -11.04 14.74 -3.58
N GLU A 76 -11.82 15.10 -4.60
CA GLU A 76 -12.72 16.24 -4.60
C GLU A 76 -13.81 16.15 -3.52
N GLN A 77 -14.08 14.93 -3.02
CA GLN A 77 -14.97 14.73 -1.86
C GLN A 77 -14.29 15.05 -0.52
N PHE A 78 -12.97 15.30 -0.54
CA PHE A 78 -12.15 15.71 0.60
C PHE A 78 -11.44 17.04 0.29
N PRO A 79 -12.14 18.15 0.08
CA PRO A 79 -11.55 19.39 -0.44
C PRO A 79 -10.46 19.96 0.47
N GLN A 80 -10.57 19.79 1.79
CA GLN A 80 -9.55 20.24 2.74
C GLN A 80 -8.28 19.37 2.67
N LEU A 81 -8.45 18.05 2.50
CA LEU A 81 -7.33 17.14 2.27
C LEU A 81 -6.63 17.51 0.95
N ALA A 82 -7.38 17.70 -0.13
CA ALA A 82 -6.84 18.08 -1.43
C ALA A 82 -6.05 19.41 -1.35
N ALA A 83 -6.62 20.43 -0.69
CA ALA A 83 -5.96 21.72 -0.49
C ALA A 83 -4.67 21.59 0.31
N GLY A 84 -4.68 20.80 1.41
CA GLY A 84 -3.53 20.58 2.26
C GLY A 84 -2.41 19.81 1.53
N LEU A 85 -2.75 18.80 0.71
CA LEU A 85 -1.79 18.09 -0.12
C LEU A 85 -1.13 19.01 -1.15
N ASN A 86 -1.90 19.85 -1.82
CA ASN A 86 -1.37 20.84 -2.77
C ASN A 86 -0.45 21.88 -2.12
N GLN A 87 -0.65 22.17 -0.83
CA GLN A 87 0.18 23.09 -0.03
C GLN A 87 1.34 22.38 0.69
N HIS A 88 1.55 21.08 0.46
CA HIS A 88 2.59 20.27 1.10
C HIS A 88 2.52 20.31 2.64
N GLN A 89 1.31 20.37 3.20
CA GLN A 89 1.13 20.35 4.64
C GLN A 89 1.43 18.97 5.23
N ASN A 90 2.09 18.93 6.39
CA ASN A 90 2.37 17.69 7.12
C ASN A 90 1.21 17.27 8.05
N VAL A 91 0.36 18.23 8.43
CA VAL A 91 -0.83 18.02 9.25
C VAL A 91 -1.94 18.87 8.66
N ILE A 92 -3.07 18.25 8.37
CA ILE A 92 -4.26 18.93 7.83
C ILE A 92 -5.39 18.72 8.83
N GLU A 93 -5.88 19.79 9.42
CA GLU A 93 -6.97 19.74 10.39
C GLU A 93 -8.24 20.35 9.77
N TYR A 94 -9.37 19.72 10.02
CA TYR A 94 -10.68 20.19 9.60
C TYR A 94 -11.71 19.94 10.70
N VAL A 95 -12.56 20.93 10.94
CA VAL A 95 -13.73 20.80 11.81
C VAL A 95 -14.96 21.05 10.97
N ALA A 96 -15.83 20.05 10.90
CA ALA A 96 -17.09 20.14 10.19
C ALA A 96 -18.12 20.97 10.94
N GLU A 97 -19.18 21.40 10.27
CA GLU A 97 -20.26 22.23 10.88
C GLU A 97 -20.98 21.51 12.03
N ASN A 98 -21.04 20.18 12.01
CA ASN A 98 -21.59 19.34 13.08
C ASN A 98 -20.64 19.17 14.27
N GLY A 99 -19.44 19.79 14.24
CA GLY A 99 -18.42 19.68 15.27
C GLY A 99 -17.46 18.51 15.10
N ASP A 100 -17.65 17.64 14.14
CA ASP A 100 -16.73 16.51 13.86
C ASP A 100 -15.37 17.05 13.41
N ARG A 101 -14.30 16.47 13.95
CA ARG A 101 -12.93 16.85 13.67
C ARG A 101 -12.20 15.75 12.90
N SER A 102 -11.59 16.08 11.79
CA SER A 102 -10.69 15.21 11.04
C SER A 102 -9.27 15.77 11.08
N VAL A 103 -8.31 14.90 11.31
CA VAL A 103 -6.89 15.21 11.23
C VAL A 103 -6.28 14.24 10.24
N TRP A 104 -5.70 14.77 9.17
CA TRP A 104 -4.97 13.99 8.18
C TRP A 104 -3.48 14.24 8.30
N LEU A 105 -2.72 13.17 8.23
CA LEU A 105 -1.27 13.12 8.36
C LEU A 105 -0.69 12.49 7.10
N PRO A 106 -0.44 13.28 6.03
CA PRO A 106 0.15 12.78 4.80
C PRO A 106 1.58 12.28 5.02
N ILE A 107 1.91 11.12 4.46
CA ILE A 107 3.26 10.57 4.51
C ILE A 107 3.97 10.93 3.21
N TRP A 108 4.80 11.98 3.30
CA TRP A 108 5.56 12.49 2.15
C TRP A 108 6.78 11.63 1.89
N MET A 109 6.88 11.13 0.65
CA MET A 109 8.01 10.38 0.12
C MET A 109 8.41 11.00 -1.23
N ASN A 110 9.57 11.64 -1.29
CA ASN A 110 10.07 12.31 -2.51
C ASN A 110 8.99 13.20 -3.19
N GLU A 111 8.41 14.11 -2.43
CA GLU A 111 7.35 15.06 -2.89
C GLU A 111 6.02 14.41 -3.30
N LYS A 112 5.85 13.11 -3.10
CA LYS A 112 4.59 12.40 -3.36
C LYS A 112 4.00 11.86 -2.07
N VAL A 113 2.69 11.77 -2.04
CA VAL A 113 1.95 11.12 -0.96
C VAL A 113 1.23 9.92 -1.56
N ASN A 114 1.59 8.72 -1.10
CA ASN A 114 0.89 7.49 -1.45
C ASN A 114 0.01 7.00 -0.29
N VAL A 115 0.36 7.40 0.94
CA VAL A 115 -0.33 7.02 2.17
C VAL A 115 -0.66 8.27 2.97
N CYS A 116 -1.86 8.33 3.52
CA CYS A 116 -2.31 9.35 4.47
C CYS A 116 -2.97 8.67 5.65
N LEU A 117 -2.56 9.03 6.87
CA LEU A 117 -3.22 8.55 8.08
C LEU A 117 -4.31 9.53 8.47
N GLU A 118 -5.50 9.05 8.76
CA GLU A 118 -6.64 9.84 9.21
C GLU A 118 -6.98 9.50 10.66
N ILE A 119 -7.21 10.54 11.45
CA ILE A 119 -7.69 10.46 12.84
C ILE A 119 -8.99 11.24 12.91
N PHE A 120 -10.07 10.60 13.31
CA PHE A 120 -11.39 11.21 13.38
C PHE A 120 -11.84 11.35 14.82
N ASN A 121 -12.31 12.56 15.19
CA ASN A 121 -12.75 12.94 16.53
C ASN A 121 -11.75 12.55 17.63
N PRO A 122 -10.49 13.05 17.59
CA PRO A 122 -9.54 12.81 18.65
C PRO A 122 -9.99 13.52 19.95
N ALA A 123 -10.01 12.79 21.07
CA ALA A 123 -10.35 13.34 22.38
C ALA A 123 -9.21 14.15 23.00
N SER A 124 -7.97 13.81 22.66
CA SER A 124 -6.76 14.46 23.21
C SER A 124 -5.87 14.96 22.07
N PHE A 125 -5.55 16.26 22.12
CA PHE A 125 -4.69 16.90 21.09
C PHE A 125 -3.83 18.00 21.73
N THR A 126 -3.16 17.63 22.82
CA THR A 126 -2.21 18.51 23.53
C THR A 126 -0.90 18.65 22.74
N ASP A 127 -0.07 19.63 23.07
CA ASP A 127 1.24 19.79 22.44
C ASP A 127 2.13 18.55 22.63
N ASN A 128 2.07 17.93 23.81
CA ASN A 128 2.76 16.67 24.09
C ASN A 128 2.24 15.52 23.18
N THR A 129 0.93 15.46 22.96
CA THR A 129 0.34 14.48 22.02
C THR A 129 0.86 14.69 20.61
N LYS A 130 0.93 15.95 20.14
CA LYS A 130 1.47 16.28 18.80
C LYS A 130 2.94 15.91 18.65
N GLU A 131 3.75 16.15 19.68
CA GLU A 131 5.17 15.80 19.69
C GLU A 131 5.37 14.27 19.59
N VAL A 132 4.62 13.50 20.38
CA VAL A 132 4.65 12.03 20.34
C VAL A 132 4.19 11.50 18.99
N MET A 133 3.11 12.06 18.44
CA MET A 133 2.61 11.69 17.09
C MET A 133 3.69 11.95 16.03
N SER A 134 4.34 13.12 16.09
CA SER A 134 5.44 13.44 15.16
C SER A 134 6.56 12.41 15.24
N GLY A 135 6.95 12.00 16.45
CA GLY A 135 7.94 10.94 16.65
C GLY A 135 7.52 9.59 16.03
N ILE A 136 6.26 9.18 16.25
CA ILE A 136 5.69 7.95 15.67
C ILE A 136 5.72 8.02 14.14
N LEU A 137 5.33 9.16 13.55
CA LEU A 137 5.32 9.35 12.10
C LEU A 137 6.71 9.31 11.48
N VAL A 138 7.72 9.86 12.15
CA VAL A 138 9.11 9.76 11.70
C VAL A 138 9.58 8.31 11.67
N VAL A 139 9.32 7.55 12.74
CA VAL A 139 9.67 6.13 12.80
C VAL A 139 8.91 5.35 11.71
N TYR A 140 7.61 5.55 11.60
CA TYR A 140 6.78 4.91 10.58
C TYR A 140 7.31 5.16 9.16
N ARG A 141 7.58 6.42 8.80
CA ARG A 141 8.13 6.79 7.49
C ARG A 141 9.47 6.12 7.22
N ASN A 142 10.35 6.08 8.22
CA ASN A 142 11.66 5.44 8.06
C ASN A 142 11.52 3.94 7.81
N PHE A 143 10.58 3.27 8.48
CA PHE A 143 10.30 1.85 8.25
C PHE A 143 9.62 1.59 6.90
N GLN A 144 8.70 2.44 6.47
CA GLN A 144 8.14 2.37 5.11
C GLN A 144 9.24 2.44 4.05
N ASN A 145 10.16 3.41 4.17
CA ASN A 145 11.29 3.53 3.26
C ASN A 145 12.19 2.29 3.27
N LEU A 146 12.43 1.71 4.45
CA LEU A 146 13.25 0.52 4.60
C LEU A 146 12.60 -0.70 3.94
N LEU A 147 11.29 -0.88 4.13
CA LEU A 147 10.51 -1.92 3.48
C LEU A 147 10.52 -1.75 1.96
N ASP A 148 10.20 -0.57 1.46
CA ASP A 148 10.24 -0.26 0.03
C ASP A 148 11.60 -0.58 -0.58
N TYR A 149 12.69 -0.19 0.10
CA TYR A 149 14.05 -0.51 -0.35
C TYR A 149 14.32 -2.01 -0.37
N SER A 150 13.83 -2.75 0.62
CA SER A 150 14.02 -4.20 0.71
C SER A 150 13.19 -5.00 -0.28
N GLU A 151 12.09 -4.42 -0.79
CA GLU A 151 11.16 -5.07 -1.71
C GLU A 151 11.49 -4.83 -3.19
N ARG A 152 12.34 -3.85 -3.49
CA ARG A 152 12.66 -3.45 -4.85
C ARG A 152 14.06 -3.88 -5.31
N ASP A 153 14.19 -4.04 -6.61
CA ASP A 153 15.47 -4.15 -7.29
C ASP A 153 16.11 -2.76 -7.40
N SER A 154 17.34 -2.62 -6.92
CA SER A 154 18.03 -1.33 -6.79
C SER A 154 18.34 -0.66 -8.13
N LEU A 155 18.47 -1.43 -9.22
CA LEU A 155 18.76 -0.90 -10.55
C LEU A 155 17.50 -0.43 -11.26
N THR A 156 16.49 -1.28 -11.32
CA THR A 156 15.28 -1.04 -12.11
C THR A 156 14.15 -0.42 -11.32
N GLY A 157 14.17 -0.53 -9.98
CA GLY A 157 13.08 -0.11 -9.09
C GLY A 157 11.80 -0.94 -9.23
N LEU A 158 11.79 -2.03 -9.99
CA LEU A 158 10.73 -3.03 -9.97
C LEU A 158 10.79 -3.84 -8.67
N LEU A 159 9.74 -4.58 -8.35
CA LEU A 159 9.77 -5.50 -7.22
C LEU A 159 10.85 -6.57 -7.44
N ASN A 160 11.51 -7.00 -6.39
CA ASN A 160 12.55 -8.02 -6.49
C ASN A 160 11.97 -9.44 -6.37
N ARG A 161 12.80 -10.45 -6.61
CA ARG A 161 12.43 -11.87 -6.55
C ARG A 161 11.87 -12.27 -5.18
N LYS A 162 12.46 -11.79 -4.08
CA LYS A 162 11.98 -12.11 -2.73
C LYS A 162 10.53 -11.63 -2.54
N THR A 163 10.24 -10.43 -2.98
CA THR A 163 8.89 -9.86 -2.91
C THR A 163 7.89 -10.66 -3.77
N PHE A 164 8.34 -11.23 -4.89
CA PHE A 164 7.52 -12.15 -5.67
C PHE A 164 7.17 -13.40 -4.85
N ASP A 165 8.15 -14.05 -4.22
CA ASP A 165 7.94 -15.27 -3.44
C ASP A 165 6.92 -15.04 -2.31
N ASP A 166 7.02 -13.88 -1.62
CA ASP A 166 6.10 -13.50 -0.57
C ASP A 166 4.66 -13.25 -1.12
N ASN A 167 4.53 -12.50 -2.21
CA ASN A 167 3.23 -12.24 -2.85
C ASN A 167 2.58 -13.51 -3.40
N PHE A 168 3.34 -14.34 -4.07
CA PHE A 168 2.85 -15.59 -4.64
C PHE A 168 2.38 -16.56 -3.56
N SER A 169 3.12 -16.66 -2.45
CA SER A 169 2.74 -17.45 -1.29
C SER A 169 1.43 -16.98 -0.66
N LYS A 170 1.21 -15.65 -0.57
CA LYS A 170 -0.07 -15.07 -0.10
C LYS A 170 -1.23 -15.50 -1.01
N ILE A 171 -1.07 -15.37 -2.34
CA ILE A 171 -2.09 -15.76 -3.31
C ILE A 171 -2.45 -17.24 -3.20
N LEU A 172 -1.44 -18.12 -3.11
CA LEU A 172 -1.69 -19.56 -2.97
C LEU A 172 -2.45 -19.90 -1.70
N ARG A 173 -2.08 -19.31 -0.55
CA ARG A 173 -2.77 -19.54 0.73
C ARG A 173 -4.23 -19.10 0.65
N THR A 174 -4.51 -17.93 0.07
CA THR A 174 -5.87 -17.42 -0.09
C THR A 174 -6.72 -18.32 -0.99
N SER A 175 -6.15 -18.81 -2.09
CA SER A 175 -6.83 -19.72 -3.00
C SER A 175 -7.16 -21.07 -2.35
N VAL A 176 -6.24 -21.64 -1.58
CA VAL A 176 -6.45 -22.89 -0.84
C VAL A 176 -7.52 -22.72 0.26
N GLN A 177 -7.47 -21.62 1.02
CA GLN A 177 -8.49 -21.34 2.04
C GLN A 177 -9.89 -21.21 1.44
N LYS A 178 -10.01 -20.55 0.27
CA LYS A 178 -11.28 -20.42 -0.43
C LYS A 178 -11.84 -21.79 -0.86
N GLN A 179 -11.02 -22.66 -1.42
CA GLN A 179 -11.42 -24.02 -1.79
C GLN A 179 -11.89 -24.83 -0.58
N LEU A 180 -11.17 -24.76 0.54
CA LEU A 180 -11.55 -25.48 1.78
C LEU A 180 -12.85 -24.96 2.40
N SER A 181 -13.15 -23.66 2.29
CA SER A 181 -14.39 -23.08 2.77
C SER A 181 -15.60 -23.43 1.89
N GLU A 182 -15.40 -23.56 0.58
CA GLU A 182 -16.45 -23.98 -0.36
C GLU A 182 -16.83 -25.48 -0.22
N GLU A 183 -15.90 -26.33 0.22
CA GLU A 183 -16.18 -27.75 0.49
C GLU A 183 -17.00 -28.00 1.79
N VAL A 184 -17.05 -27.03 2.71
CA VAL A 184 -17.73 -27.17 4.01
C VAL A 184 -19.15 -26.57 4.01
N GLU A 185 -19.50 -25.69 3.07
CA GLU A 185 -20.84 -25.10 2.99
C GLU A 185 -21.80 -25.94 2.11
N GLN A 186 -22.94 -26.34 2.71
CA GLN A 186 -24.02 -27.09 2.07
C GLN A 186 -24.68 -26.32 0.89
N PRO A 187 -25.21 -27.02 -0.14
CA PRO A 187 -25.62 -26.42 -1.41
C PRO A 187 -27.03 -25.83 -1.47
N ASP A 188 -27.45 -25.01 -0.50
CA ASP A 188 -28.84 -24.51 -0.45
C ASP A 188 -28.98 -22.99 -0.17
N VAL A 189 -28.17 -22.16 -0.84
CA VAL A 189 -28.50 -20.73 -1.02
C VAL A 189 -28.08 -20.29 -2.40
N GLU A 190 -29.05 -19.92 -3.23
CA GLU A 190 -28.85 -19.25 -4.53
C GLU A 190 -28.07 -17.93 -4.33
N ARG A 191 -26.73 -18.02 -4.20
CA ARG A 191 -25.86 -16.84 -4.22
C ARG A 191 -25.73 -16.39 -5.66
N ARG A 192 -26.09 -15.14 -5.90
CA ARG A 192 -25.93 -14.43 -7.17
C ARG A 192 -24.50 -14.66 -7.71
N ARG A 193 -24.42 -15.26 -8.88
CA ARG A 193 -23.21 -15.56 -9.66
C ARG A 193 -22.53 -14.30 -10.21
N ASP A 194 -22.16 -13.34 -9.35
CA ASP A 194 -21.41 -12.15 -9.77
C ASP A 194 -19.97 -12.12 -9.24
N ASP A 195 -19.53 -13.15 -8.53
CA ASP A 195 -18.10 -13.33 -8.21
C ASP A 195 -17.41 -14.00 -9.43
N LYS A 196 -17.08 -13.20 -10.44
CA LYS A 196 -16.12 -13.66 -11.48
C LYS A 196 -14.87 -14.08 -10.73
N GLU A 197 -14.51 -15.34 -10.78
CA GLU A 197 -13.27 -15.86 -10.22
C GLU A 197 -12.12 -14.97 -10.67
N LYS A 198 -11.52 -14.26 -9.71
CA LYS A 198 -10.33 -13.44 -9.99
C LYS A 198 -9.21 -14.38 -10.39
N GLN A 199 -8.88 -14.38 -11.65
CA GLN A 199 -7.79 -15.18 -12.19
C GLN A 199 -6.48 -14.42 -12.06
N HIS A 200 -5.43 -15.14 -11.70
CA HIS A 200 -4.07 -14.61 -11.70
C HIS A 200 -3.31 -15.22 -12.87
N TRP A 201 -2.62 -14.38 -13.60
CA TRP A 201 -1.78 -14.81 -14.71
C TRP A 201 -0.34 -14.47 -14.42
N LEU A 202 0.53 -15.42 -14.68
CA LEU A 202 1.97 -15.25 -14.54
C LEU A 202 2.61 -15.24 -15.91
N ALA A 203 3.38 -14.20 -16.22
CA ALA A 203 4.20 -14.16 -17.41
C ALA A 203 5.67 -14.02 -17.01
N VAL A 204 6.54 -14.73 -17.71
CA VAL A 204 7.99 -14.63 -17.57
C VAL A 204 8.53 -14.03 -18.87
N LEU A 205 9.42 -13.07 -18.73
CA LEU A 205 10.06 -12.36 -19.82
C LEU A 205 11.57 -12.38 -19.60
N ASP A 206 12.32 -12.67 -20.66
CA ASP A 206 13.78 -12.67 -20.69
C ASP A 206 14.25 -11.82 -21.87
N ILE A 207 15.38 -11.12 -21.72
CA ILE A 207 15.91 -10.29 -22.80
C ILE A 207 16.84 -11.11 -23.69
N ASP A 208 16.39 -11.37 -24.92
CA ASP A 208 17.15 -12.12 -25.88
C ASP A 208 18.55 -11.53 -26.12
N HIS A 209 19.55 -12.40 -26.02
CA HIS A 209 20.96 -12.04 -26.25
C HIS A 209 21.52 -10.92 -25.35
N PHE A 210 21.00 -10.71 -24.15
CA PHE A 210 21.44 -9.67 -23.23
C PHE A 210 22.96 -9.75 -22.94
N LYS A 211 23.48 -10.96 -22.78
CA LYS A 211 24.94 -11.16 -22.64
C LYS A 211 25.73 -10.52 -23.78
N ARG A 212 25.24 -10.61 -25.03
CA ARG A 212 25.91 -10.00 -26.19
C ARG A 212 25.94 -8.47 -26.08
N VAL A 213 24.92 -7.86 -25.52
CA VAL A 213 24.89 -6.42 -25.25
C VAL A 213 26.03 -6.06 -24.27
N ASN A 214 26.12 -6.79 -23.17
CA ASN A 214 27.17 -6.59 -22.17
C ASN A 214 28.59 -6.81 -22.75
N ASP A 215 28.77 -7.89 -23.50
CA ASP A 215 30.06 -8.24 -24.10
C ASP A 215 30.50 -7.23 -25.18
N THR A 216 29.55 -6.60 -25.89
CA THR A 216 29.82 -5.67 -26.97
C THR A 216 29.97 -4.21 -26.50
N PHE A 217 29.12 -3.77 -25.60
CA PHE A 217 28.98 -2.35 -25.20
C PHE A 217 29.36 -2.09 -23.74
N GLY A 218 29.56 -3.15 -22.96
CA GLY A 218 29.87 -3.06 -21.54
C GLY A 218 28.64 -3.04 -20.64
N HIS A 219 28.85 -3.33 -19.35
CA HIS A 219 27.77 -3.48 -18.35
C HIS A 219 26.94 -2.21 -18.14
N LEU A 220 27.51 -1.02 -18.31
CA LEU A 220 26.74 0.23 -18.18
C LEU A 220 25.62 0.31 -19.23
N TYR A 221 25.88 -0.10 -20.47
CA TYR A 221 24.85 -0.15 -21.50
C TYR A 221 23.82 -1.26 -21.21
N GLY A 222 24.25 -2.39 -20.64
CA GLY A 222 23.34 -3.43 -20.18
C GLY A 222 22.40 -2.90 -19.08
N ASP A 223 22.91 -2.14 -18.13
CA ASP A 223 22.10 -1.53 -17.07
C ASP A 223 21.06 -0.54 -17.65
N GLU A 224 21.43 0.27 -18.64
CA GLU A 224 20.50 1.16 -19.34
C GLU A 224 19.39 0.38 -20.08
N VAL A 225 19.73 -0.75 -20.71
CA VAL A 225 18.73 -1.65 -21.34
C VAL A 225 17.77 -2.20 -20.30
N LEU A 226 18.25 -2.65 -19.15
CA LEU A 226 17.40 -3.16 -18.07
C LEU A 226 16.46 -2.06 -17.54
N ILE A 227 16.95 -0.84 -17.34
CA ILE A 227 16.15 0.32 -16.92
C ILE A 227 15.10 0.66 -17.98
N LEU A 228 15.47 0.63 -19.27
CA LEU A 228 14.55 0.88 -20.38
C LEU A 228 13.42 -0.14 -20.39
N VAL A 229 13.74 -1.44 -20.30
CA VAL A 229 12.73 -2.52 -20.25
C VAL A 229 11.80 -2.34 -19.05
N ALA A 230 12.34 -2.04 -17.89
CA ALA A 230 11.54 -1.78 -16.70
C ALA A 230 10.58 -0.58 -16.88
N ASN A 231 11.01 0.48 -17.53
CA ASN A 231 10.18 1.65 -17.84
C ASN A 231 9.09 1.32 -18.87
N LEU A 232 9.41 0.54 -19.89
CA LEU A 232 8.43 0.05 -20.86
C LEU A 232 7.37 -0.82 -20.18
N MET A 233 7.78 -1.71 -19.28
CA MET A 233 6.82 -2.51 -18.49
C MET A 233 5.90 -1.62 -17.67
N ARG A 234 6.43 -0.62 -16.92
CA ARG A 234 5.60 0.30 -16.12
C ARG A 234 4.59 1.06 -16.96
N SER A 235 4.95 1.45 -18.19
CA SER A 235 4.04 2.19 -19.09
C SER A 235 3.02 1.29 -19.77
N SER A 236 3.27 -0.02 -19.86
CA SER A 236 2.42 -0.97 -20.59
C SER A 236 1.42 -1.70 -19.70
N PHE A 237 1.69 -1.82 -18.40
CA PHE A 237 0.86 -2.55 -17.46
C PHE A 237 0.10 -1.61 -16.51
N ARG A 238 -0.98 -2.11 -15.92
CA ARG A 238 -1.82 -1.35 -14.98
C ARG A 238 -1.12 -1.20 -13.62
N PRO A 239 -1.43 -0.17 -12.82
CA PRO A 239 -0.92 -0.05 -11.45
C PRO A 239 -1.26 -1.23 -10.54
N SER A 240 -2.34 -1.97 -10.85
CA SER A 240 -2.74 -3.19 -10.13
C SER A 240 -1.88 -4.41 -10.44
N ASP A 241 -1.18 -4.38 -11.58
CA ASP A 241 -0.31 -5.48 -12.00
C ASP A 241 1.05 -5.36 -11.30
N LYS A 242 1.59 -6.48 -10.87
CA LYS A 242 2.87 -6.50 -10.18
C LYS A 242 4.00 -6.91 -11.12
N LEU A 243 5.00 -6.05 -11.19
CA LEU A 243 6.14 -6.20 -12.08
C LEU A 243 7.39 -6.47 -11.24
N PHE A 244 8.10 -7.55 -11.56
CA PHE A 244 9.26 -8.01 -10.82
C PHE A 244 10.48 -8.15 -11.73
N ARG A 245 11.67 -7.95 -11.15
CA ARG A 245 12.92 -8.39 -11.73
C ARG A 245 13.49 -9.50 -10.85
N PHE A 246 13.73 -10.67 -11.45
CA PHE A 246 14.25 -11.83 -10.72
C PHE A 246 15.77 -11.81 -10.55
N GLY A 247 16.46 -11.11 -11.44
CA GLY A 247 17.91 -10.97 -11.50
C GLY A 247 18.41 -11.09 -12.94
N GLY A 248 19.62 -10.62 -13.22
CA GLY A 248 20.13 -10.62 -14.57
C GLY A 248 19.16 -9.93 -15.54
N GLU A 249 18.71 -10.67 -16.56
CA GLU A 249 17.82 -10.26 -17.63
C GLU A 249 16.38 -10.79 -17.51
N GLU A 250 16.05 -11.43 -16.36
CA GLU A 250 14.76 -12.10 -16.15
C GLU A 250 13.77 -11.18 -15.43
N PHE A 251 12.56 -11.04 -16.00
CA PHE A 251 11.45 -10.29 -15.45
C PHE A 251 10.22 -11.18 -15.30
N VAL A 252 9.41 -10.88 -14.31
CA VAL A 252 8.14 -11.60 -14.08
C VAL A 252 7.02 -10.60 -13.90
N ILE A 253 5.85 -10.94 -14.42
CA ILE A 253 4.64 -10.13 -14.38
C ILE A 253 3.54 -10.96 -13.75
N LEU A 254 2.93 -10.44 -12.72
CA LEU A 254 1.77 -11.04 -12.09
C LEU A 254 0.54 -10.15 -12.36
N LEU A 255 -0.33 -10.63 -13.24
CA LEU A 255 -1.55 -9.96 -13.66
C LEU A 255 -2.72 -10.43 -12.79
N ARG A 256 -3.64 -9.52 -12.56
CA ARG A 256 -4.89 -9.79 -11.88
C ARG A 256 -6.06 -9.38 -12.78
N SER A 257 -6.92 -10.33 -13.14
CA SER A 257 -8.14 -10.05 -13.93
C SER A 257 -9.33 -9.80 -13.02
#